data_59e53577f8c492a500458025091c971e
#
_entry.id   59e53577f8c492a500458025091c971e
#
_cell.length_a   1.000
_cell.length_b   1.000
_cell.length_c   1.000
_cell.angle_alpha   90.00
_cell.angle_beta   90.00
_cell.angle_gamma   90.00
#
_symmetry.space_group_name_H-M   'P 1'
#
loop_
_entity.id
_entity.type
_entity.pdbx_description
1 polymer ?
#
loop_
_entity_poly.entity_id
_entity_poly.type
_entity_poly.pdbx_seq_one_letter_code
_entity_poly.pdbx_strand_id
1 'polypeptide(L)'
;MKKPFKYLVIHCTATHEGKNISPETIVRWHTAPQPNGRGWSRVGYSDMILLDGSRHKFVEHNGDRFIDNNEITNGVKGINSIARHVVYVGGLDPKSSKAKNTLTEVQKQTLIGIIHEVLAYQPDVIIGGHNQFDNKACPSFWVPKFLESIGVPEKNIYKNDPFGYGRMF
;
A
#
# COMPACT_ATOMS: atom_id res chain seq x y z
N MET A 1 10.72 20.37 -4.40
CA MET A 1 10.67 20.09 -5.88
C MET A 1 9.62 19.04 -6.10
N LYS A 2 8.61 19.31 -6.94
CA LYS A 2 7.56 18.34 -7.29
C LYS A 2 8.10 17.26 -8.23
N LYS A 3 7.72 16.01 -8.01
CA LYS A 3 8.03 14.89 -8.92
C LYS A 3 6.76 14.26 -9.44
N PRO A 4 6.76 13.67 -10.65
CA PRO A 4 5.56 13.05 -11.21
C PRO A 4 5.08 11.91 -10.32
N PHE A 5 3.78 11.86 -10.02
CA PHE A 5 3.14 10.72 -9.37
C PHE A 5 3.04 9.57 -10.37
N LYS A 6 3.90 8.57 -10.22
CA LYS A 6 4.04 7.47 -11.16
C LYS A 6 3.44 6.16 -10.64
N TYR A 7 3.55 5.89 -9.34
CA TYR A 7 3.15 4.59 -8.79
C TYR A 7 2.18 4.73 -7.62
N LEU A 8 1.10 3.93 -7.63
CA LEU A 8 0.31 3.60 -6.44
C LEU A 8 0.73 2.20 -5.99
N VAL A 9 1.28 2.08 -4.77
CA VAL A 9 1.76 0.81 -4.23
C VAL A 9 0.85 0.33 -3.10
N ILE A 10 0.36 -0.91 -3.22
CA ILE A 10 -0.52 -1.54 -2.24
C ILE A 10 0.32 -2.36 -1.27
N HIS A 11 0.01 -2.21 0.03
CA HIS A 11 0.70 -2.86 1.15
C HIS A 11 -0.31 -3.54 2.09
N CYS A 12 0.21 -4.43 2.95
CA CYS A 12 -0.44 -4.86 4.18
C CYS A 12 0.43 -4.48 5.39
N THR A 13 -0.19 -4.40 6.57
CA THR A 13 0.55 -4.16 7.82
C THR A 13 1.43 -5.33 8.25
N ALA A 14 1.32 -6.48 7.59
CA ALA A 14 1.93 -7.75 7.97
C ALA A 14 1.60 -8.13 9.43
N THR A 15 0.34 -8.01 9.78
CA THR A 15 -0.22 -8.40 11.07
C THR A 15 -1.21 -9.54 10.92
N HIS A 16 -1.45 -10.29 11.99
CA HIS A 16 -2.38 -11.42 11.98
C HIS A 16 -3.81 -10.98 11.62
N GLU A 17 -4.49 -11.83 10.87
CA GLU A 17 -5.90 -11.68 10.51
C GLU A 17 -6.76 -11.36 11.74
N GLY A 18 -7.64 -10.37 11.62
CA GLY A 18 -8.53 -9.95 12.69
C GLY A 18 -7.91 -9.12 13.81
N LYS A 19 -6.58 -8.94 13.82
CA LYS A 19 -5.91 -8.09 14.80
C LYS A 19 -6.10 -6.61 14.45
N ASN A 20 -6.76 -5.89 15.34
CA ASN A 20 -6.93 -4.44 15.16
C ASN A 20 -5.60 -3.70 15.38
N ILE A 21 -5.25 -2.82 14.44
CA ILE A 21 -4.05 -1.98 14.47
C ILE A 21 -4.49 -0.53 14.24
N SER A 22 -4.15 0.35 15.18
CA SER A 22 -4.48 1.76 15.03
C SER A 22 -3.45 2.52 14.18
N PRO A 23 -3.83 3.65 13.57
CA PRO A 23 -2.89 4.52 12.86
C PRO A 23 -1.70 4.96 13.71
N GLU A 24 -1.92 5.30 14.98
CA GLU A 24 -0.86 5.70 15.92
C GLU A 24 0.16 4.58 16.14
N THR A 25 -0.29 3.32 16.12
CA THR A 25 0.60 2.16 16.19
C THR A 25 1.53 2.11 14.98
N ILE A 26 1.02 2.35 13.78
CA ILE A 26 1.84 2.42 12.55
C ILE A 26 2.84 3.59 12.63
N VAL A 27 2.38 4.77 13.04
CA VAL A 27 3.28 5.92 13.23
C VAL A 27 4.41 5.56 14.18
N ARG A 28 4.08 5.01 15.36
CA ARG A 28 5.08 4.60 16.36
C ARG A 28 6.07 3.56 15.80
N TRP A 29 5.60 2.52 15.11
CA TRP A 29 6.49 1.49 14.54
C TRP A 29 7.46 2.06 13.50
N HIS A 30 7.04 3.08 12.76
CA HIS A 30 7.89 3.69 11.75
C HIS A 30 8.82 4.77 12.31
N THR A 31 8.34 5.63 13.20
CA THR A 31 9.05 6.86 13.57
C THR A 31 9.71 6.84 14.95
N ALA A 32 9.27 5.96 15.87
CA ALA A 32 9.93 5.85 17.15
C ALA A 32 11.41 5.45 16.97
N PRO A 33 12.31 5.96 17.82
CA PRO A 33 13.71 5.55 17.81
C PRO A 33 13.89 4.06 18.02
N GLN A 34 14.95 3.49 17.48
CA GLN A 34 15.32 2.11 17.78
C GLN A 34 15.61 1.93 19.27
N PRO A 35 15.26 0.77 19.88
CA PRO A 35 14.69 -0.44 19.27
C PRO A 35 13.16 -0.41 19.14
N ASN A 36 12.47 0.62 19.62
CA ASN A 36 11.01 0.68 19.71
C ASN A 36 10.30 0.92 18.35
N GLY A 37 11.02 1.40 17.37
CA GLY A 37 10.55 1.63 16.01
C GLY A 37 11.71 1.62 15.02
N ARG A 38 11.44 2.06 13.80
CA ARG A 38 12.43 2.10 12.72
C ARG A 38 13.30 3.36 12.73
N GLY A 39 12.94 4.38 13.51
CA GLY A 39 13.62 5.67 13.55
C GLY A 39 13.47 6.49 12.27
N TRP A 40 12.44 6.23 11.46
CA TRP A 40 12.22 6.97 10.23
C TRP A 40 11.73 8.39 10.51
N SER A 41 12.13 9.33 9.67
CA SER A 41 11.65 10.73 9.75
C SER A 41 10.20 10.88 9.30
N ARG A 42 9.62 9.87 8.62
CA ARG A 42 8.27 9.88 8.05
C ARG A 42 7.63 8.50 8.15
N VAL A 43 6.29 8.48 8.23
CA VAL A 43 5.52 7.24 8.13
C VAL A 43 5.71 6.59 6.75
N GLY A 44 5.49 5.28 6.67
CA GLY A 44 5.67 4.52 5.43
C GLY A 44 4.52 4.63 4.43
N TYR A 45 3.34 5.04 4.87
CA TYR A 45 2.11 5.00 4.09
C TYR A 45 1.41 6.35 4.02
N SER A 46 0.73 6.63 2.92
CA SER A 46 -0.14 7.80 2.77
C SER A 46 -1.53 7.53 3.33
N ASP A 47 -2.03 6.32 3.11
CA ASP A 47 -3.38 5.90 3.50
C ASP A 47 -3.35 4.54 4.18
N MET A 48 -4.23 4.36 5.17
CA MET A 48 -4.44 3.10 5.86
C MET A 48 -5.92 2.73 5.84
N ILE A 49 -6.20 1.47 5.51
CA ILE A 49 -7.54 0.89 5.53
C ILE A 49 -7.65 0.00 6.76
N LEU A 50 -8.50 0.39 7.72
CA LEU A 50 -8.71 -0.33 8.96
C LEU A 50 -9.60 -1.58 8.73
N LEU A 51 -9.73 -2.44 9.74
CA LEU A 51 -10.51 -3.68 9.65
C LEU A 51 -12.00 -3.45 9.34
N ASP A 52 -12.57 -2.35 9.83
CA ASP A 52 -13.94 -1.94 9.57
C ASP A 52 -14.15 -1.29 8.19
N GLY A 53 -13.08 -1.20 7.40
CA GLY A 53 -13.09 -0.56 6.09
C GLY A 53 -12.92 0.95 6.11
N SER A 54 -12.84 1.58 7.28
CA SER A 54 -12.59 3.03 7.36
C SER A 54 -11.19 3.37 6.84
N ARG A 55 -11.07 4.56 6.20
CA ARG A 55 -9.82 5.08 5.64
C ARG A 55 -9.25 6.12 6.59
N HIS A 56 -7.99 5.94 7.00
CA HIS A 56 -7.20 6.95 7.68
C HIS A 56 -6.13 7.49 6.73
N LYS A 57 -6.03 8.81 6.64
CA LYS A 57 -4.98 9.48 5.85
C LYS A 57 -3.86 9.93 6.78
N PHE A 58 -2.64 9.44 6.56
CA PHE A 58 -1.43 9.95 7.21
C PHE A 58 -0.91 11.22 6.54
N VAL A 59 -1.24 11.38 5.26
CA VAL A 59 -0.82 12.50 4.43
C VAL A 59 -1.99 12.94 3.59
N GLU A 60 -2.28 14.25 3.61
CA GLU A 60 -3.25 14.85 2.69
C GLU A 60 -2.57 15.12 1.36
N HIS A 61 -3.22 14.69 0.30
CA HIS A 61 -2.79 14.93 -1.07
C HIS A 61 -3.64 16.03 -1.70
N ASN A 62 -2.98 16.91 -2.47
CA ASN A 62 -3.65 18.02 -3.16
C ASN A 62 -4.45 17.57 -4.41
N GLY A 63 -4.40 16.27 -4.79
CA GLY A 63 -5.15 15.71 -5.92
C GLY A 63 -4.57 16.06 -7.30
N ASP A 64 -3.33 16.55 -7.36
CA ASP A 64 -2.63 16.77 -8.62
C ASP A 64 -1.82 15.54 -9.07
N ARG A 65 -1.17 15.63 -10.23
CA ARG A 65 -0.37 14.53 -10.84
C ARG A 65 1.08 14.49 -10.34
N PHE A 66 1.37 15.11 -9.21
CA PHE A 66 2.72 15.20 -8.68
C PHE A 66 2.75 14.72 -7.22
N ILE A 67 3.96 14.47 -6.74
CA ILE A 67 4.25 14.23 -5.32
C ILE A 67 5.05 15.43 -4.82
N ASP A 68 4.47 16.17 -3.91
CA ASP A 68 5.13 17.23 -3.19
C ASP A 68 6.02 16.69 -2.06
N ASN A 69 6.99 17.46 -1.61
CA ASN A 69 7.94 16.98 -0.59
C ASN A 69 7.26 16.58 0.73
N ASN A 70 6.16 17.26 1.11
CA ASN A 70 5.35 16.93 2.29
C ASN A 70 4.45 15.70 2.10
N GLU A 71 4.24 15.26 0.86
CA GLU A 71 3.44 14.08 0.53
C GLU A 71 4.26 12.77 0.47
N ILE A 72 5.59 12.87 0.48
CA ILE A 72 6.47 11.70 0.41
C ILE A 72 6.33 10.86 1.68
N THR A 73 6.15 9.54 1.51
CA THR A 73 6.16 8.53 2.59
C THR A 73 7.18 7.43 2.31
N ASN A 74 7.58 6.66 3.32
CA ASN A 74 8.70 5.70 3.24
C ASN A 74 8.23 4.25 2.99
N GLY A 75 7.40 4.03 1.96
CA GLY A 75 6.82 2.71 1.68
C GLY A 75 7.71 1.75 0.91
N VAL A 76 8.44 2.25 -0.11
CA VAL A 76 9.36 1.46 -0.95
C VAL A 76 10.61 2.25 -1.26
N LYS A 77 11.77 1.73 -0.86
CA LYS A 77 13.07 2.38 -1.11
C LYS A 77 13.29 2.60 -2.62
N GLY A 78 13.72 3.79 -2.98
CA GLY A 78 14.07 4.17 -4.36
C GLY A 78 12.94 4.80 -5.15
N ILE A 79 11.67 4.59 -4.79
CA ILE A 79 10.52 5.16 -5.52
C ILE A 79 9.62 6.08 -4.67
N ASN A 80 9.91 6.27 -3.39
CA ASN A 80 9.07 7.04 -2.46
C ASN A 80 8.68 8.44 -2.97
N SER A 81 9.56 9.11 -3.68
CA SER A 81 9.33 10.47 -4.20
C SER A 81 8.46 10.53 -5.47
N ILE A 82 8.07 9.39 -6.02
CA ILE A 82 7.21 9.26 -7.21
C ILE A 82 6.06 8.28 -6.97
N ALA A 83 5.82 7.89 -5.71
CA ALA A 83 4.82 6.89 -5.34
C ALA A 83 3.97 7.34 -4.16
N ARG A 84 2.71 6.89 -4.15
CA ARG A 84 1.82 6.87 -2.99
C ARG A 84 1.67 5.44 -2.50
N HIS A 85 1.51 5.27 -1.19
CA HIS A 85 1.51 3.98 -0.54
C HIS A 85 0.23 3.80 0.27
N VAL A 86 -0.60 2.80 -0.11
CA VAL A 86 -1.83 2.44 0.60
C VAL A 86 -1.62 1.13 1.32
N VAL A 87 -1.95 1.07 2.61
CA VAL A 87 -1.82 -0.14 3.44
C VAL A 87 -3.17 -0.59 3.98
N TYR A 88 -3.45 -1.89 3.96
CA TYR A 88 -4.57 -2.46 4.71
C TYR A 88 -4.09 -3.21 5.96
N VAL A 89 -4.91 -3.24 7.01
CA VAL A 89 -4.62 -3.99 8.24
C VAL A 89 -4.81 -5.47 8.00
N GLY A 90 -3.75 -6.25 8.19
CA GLY A 90 -3.74 -7.70 7.99
C GLY A 90 -2.51 -8.20 7.25
N GLY A 91 -2.66 -9.28 6.49
CA GLY A 91 -1.64 -9.85 5.61
C GLY A 91 -0.98 -11.13 6.14
N LEU A 92 -1.28 -11.57 7.37
CA LEU A 92 -0.76 -12.81 7.92
C LEU A 92 -1.87 -13.75 8.40
N ASP A 93 -1.64 -15.04 8.22
CA ASP A 93 -2.48 -16.09 8.79
C ASP A 93 -2.55 -15.96 10.32
N PRO A 94 -3.73 -16.16 10.96
CA PRO A 94 -3.90 -15.92 12.38
C PRO A 94 -3.12 -16.90 13.27
N LYS A 95 -2.72 -18.06 12.74
CA LYS A 95 -2.07 -19.14 13.52
C LYS A 95 -0.59 -19.33 13.17
N SER A 96 -0.21 -19.10 11.91
CA SER A 96 1.10 -19.50 11.39
C SER A 96 2.03 -18.35 11.03
N SER A 97 1.59 -17.11 11.08
CA SER A 97 2.34 -15.93 10.59
C SER A 97 2.81 -16.01 9.13
N LYS A 98 2.28 -16.97 8.35
CA LYS A 98 2.52 -17.04 6.91
C LYS A 98 1.74 -15.94 6.19
N ALA A 99 2.29 -15.45 5.09
CA ALA A 99 1.59 -14.51 4.23
C ALA A 99 0.27 -15.12 3.75
N LYS A 100 -0.82 -14.37 3.95
CA LYS A 100 -2.19 -14.75 3.58
C LYS A 100 -2.95 -13.51 3.15
N ASN A 101 -3.70 -13.61 2.06
CA ASN A 101 -4.67 -12.57 1.72
C ASN A 101 -5.76 -12.53 2.79
N THR A 102 -5.74 -11.51 3.64
CA THR A 102 -6.71 -11.29 4.71
C THR A 102 -7.58 -10.05 4.48
N LEU A 103 -7.54 -9.52 3.24
CA LEU A 103 -8.33 -8.36 2.84
C LEU A 103 -9.83 -8.68 2.98
N THR A 104 -10.49 -8.03 3.95
CA THR A 104 -11.94 -8.21 4.16
C THR A 104 -12.74 -7.55 3.02
N GLU A 105 -14.01 -7.92 2.86
CA GLU A 105 -14.82 -7.32 1.79
C GLU A 105 -14.98 -5.79 1.97
N VAL A 106 -15.15 -5.31 3.20
CA VAL A 106 -15.23 -3.86 3.45
C VAL A 106 -13.91 -3.13 3.18
N GLN A 107 -12.77 -3.74 3.52
CA GLN A 107 -11.45 -3.19 3.17
C GLN A 107 -11.24 -3.18 1.65
N LYS A 108 -11.68 -4.23 0.95
CA LYS A 108 -11.61 -4.32 -0.50
C LYS A 108 -12.41 -3.21 -1.18
N GLN A 109 -13.63 -2.94 -0.72
CA GLN A 109 -14.45 -1.84 -1.25
C GLN A 109 -13.76 -0.48 -1.08
N THR A 110 -13.17 -0.23 0.08
CA THR A 110 -12.40 1.01 0.32
C THR A 110 -11.16 1.10 -0.57
N LEU A 111 -10.42 -0.02 -0.75
CA LEU A 111 -9.26 -0.06 -1.64
C LEU A 111 -9.65 0.23 -3.10
N ILE A 112 -10.77 -0.35 -3.56
CA ILE A 112 -11.33 -0.06 -4.91
C ILE A 112 -11.67 1.42 -5.03
N GLY A 113 -12.31 2.00 -4.02
CA GLY A 113 -12.62 3.44 -3.99
C GLY A 113 -11.37 4.32 -4.11
N ILE A 114 -10.31 3.99 -3.39
CA ILE A 114 -9.02 4.70 -3.46
C ILE A 114 -8.39 4.58 -4.85
N ILE A 115 -8.42 3.38 -5.45
CA ILE A 115 -7.90 3.14 -6.80
C ILE A 115 -8.64 4.00 -7.82
N HIS A 116 -9.98 4.03 -7.78
CA HIS A 116 -10.78 4.84 -8.70
C HIS A 116 -10.57 6.34 -8.48
N GLU A 117 -10.48 6.79 -7.22
CA GLU A 117 -10.13 8.17 -6.87
C GLU A 117 -8.79 8.57 -7.51
N VAL A 118 -7.77 7.74 -7.36
CA VAL A 118 -6.43 8.00 -7.93
C VAL A 118 -6.47 8.02 -9.45
N LEU A 119 -7.11 7.05 -10.09
CA LEU A 119 -7.22 6.99 -11.56
C LEU A 119 -7.95 8.20 -12.14
N ALA A 120 -8.89 8.81 -11.40
CA ALA A 120 -9.64 9.98 -11.84
C ALA A 120 -8.75 11.23 -12.02
N TYR A 121 -7.78 11.47 -11.13
CA TYR A 121 -6.88 12.62 -11.26
C TYR A 121 -5.50 12.26 -11.85
N GLN A 122 -5.09 10.99 -11.79
CA GLN A 122 -3.84 10.50 -12.40
C GLN A 122 -4.11 9.26 -13.28
N PRO A 123 -4.66 9.46 -14.51
CA PRO A 123 -5.07 8.35 -15.39
C PRO A 123 -3.90 7.52 -15.93
N ASP A 124 -2.66 7.97 -15.75
CA ASP A 124 -1.45 7.27 -16.20
C ASP A 124 -0.67 6.64 -15.04
N VAL A 125 -1.25 6.61 -13.82
CA VAL A 125 -0.63 5.95 -12.68
C VAL A 125 -0.49 4.44 -12.94
N ILE A 126 0.62 3.87 -12.50
CA ILE A 126 0.88 2.42 -12.55
C ILE A 126 0.67 1.87 -11.14
N ILE A 127 -0.18 0.85 -11.00
CA ILE A 127 -0.58 0.29 -9.71
C ILE A 127 0.04 -1.10 -9.53
N GLY A 128 0.67 -1.33 -8.39
CA GLY A 128 1.30 -2.62 -8.08
C GLY A 128 1.35 -2.92 -6.59
N GLY A 129 1.73 -4.14 -6.26
CA GLY A 129 1.97 -4.58 -4.88
C GLY A 129 3.43 -4.37 -4.46
N HIS A 130 3.67 -4.21 -3.16
CA HIS A 130 5.04 -4.10 -2.63
C HIS A 130 5.93 -5.28 -3.06
N ASN A 131 5.36 -6.50 -3.15
CA ASN A 131 6.03 -7.71 -3.63
C ASN A 131 6.53 -7.66 -5.08
N GLN A 132 6.17 -6.63 -5.83
CA GLN A 132 6.66 -6.40 -7.19
C GLN A 132 7.86 -5.42 -7.23
N PHE A 133 8.11 -4.70 -6.14
CA PHE A 133 9.18 -3.71 -6.02
C PHE A 133 10.29 -4.13 -5.05
N ASP A 134 10.03 -5.07 -4.13
CA ASP A 134 10.98 -5.58 -3.15
C ASP A 134 10.68 -7.06 -2.87
N ASN A 135 11.69 -7.84 -2.45
CA ASN A 135 11.53 -9.25 -2.11
C ASN A 135 10.80 -9.44 -0.77
N LYS A 136 9.51 -9.16 -0.75
CA LYS A 136 8.61 -9.25 0.41
C LYS A 136 7.25 -9.77 -0.02
N ALA A 137 6.60 -10.59 0.81
CA ALA A 137 5.26 -11.11 0.50
C ALA A 137 4.14 -10.05 0.51
N CYS A 138 4.37 -8.87 1.15
CA CYS A 138 3.42 -7.76 1.20
C CYS A 138 2.98 -7.33 -0.22
N PRO A 139 1.70 -7.20 -0.53
CA PRO A 139 0.53 -7.16 0.35
C PRO A 139 -0.11 -8.53 0.66
N SER A 140 0.57 -9.64 0.44
CA SER A 140 0.10 -11.00 0.70
C SER A 140 -1.01 -11.48 -0.26
N PHE A 141 -1.05 -10.87 -1.44
CA PHE A 141 -1.80 -11.31 -2.61
C PHE A 141 -1.16 -10.75 -3.90
N TRP A 142 -1.57 -11.31 -5.05
CA TRP A 142 -1.08 -10.84 -6.36
C TRP A 142 -1.93 -9.69 -6.88
N VAL A 143 -1.39 -8.48 -6.79
CA VAL A 143 -2.10 -7.23 -7.12
C VAL A 143 -2.55 -7.18 -8.58
N PRO A 144 -1.77 -7.58 -9.60
CA PRO A 144 -2.25 -7.57 -11.00
C PRO A 144 -3.56 -8.32 -11.19
N LYS A 145 -3.67 -9.55 -10.67
CA LYS A 145 -4.90 -10.35 -10.75
C LYS A 145 -6.10 -9.68 -10.07
N PHE A 146 -5.86 -9.03 -8.93
CA PHE A 146 -6.89 -8.25 -8.25
C PHE A 146 -7.35 -7.06 -9.12
N LEU A 147 -6.42 -6.30 -9.69
CA LEU A 147 -6.73 -5.14 -10.54
C LEU A 147 -7.50 -5.53 -11.81
N GLU A 148 -7.12 -6.63 -12.46
CA GLU A 148 -7.83 -7.21 -13.60
C GLU A 148 -9.27 -7.58 -13.21
N SER A 149 -9.47 -8.19 -12.04
CA SER A 149 -10.79 -8.62 -11.56
C SER A 149 -11.76 -7.47 -11.27
N ILE A 150 -11.25 -6.26 -11.06
CA ILE A 150 -12.05 -5.04 -10.83
C ILE A 150 -12.07 -4.10 -12.04
N GLY A 151 -11.56 -4.53 -13.21
CA GLY A 151 -11.62 -3.80 -14.47
C GLY A 151 -10.66 -2.61 -14.58
N VAL A 152 -9.55 -2.58 -13.84
CA VAL A 152 -8.51 -1.57 -14.03
C VAL A 152 -7.87 -1.73 -15.40
N PRO A 153 -7.70 -0.63 -16.19
CA PRO A 153 -7.09 -0.73 -17.51
C PRO A 153 -5.69 -1.34 -17.47
N GLU A 154 -5.37 -2.18 -18.44
CA GLU A 154 -4.10 -2.91 -18.52
C GLU A 154 -2.86 -1.99 -18.42
N LYS A 155 -2.93 -0.80 -19.04
CA LYS A 155 -1.87 0.21 -18.99
C LYS A 155 -1.52 0.71 -17.58
N ASN A 156 -2.46 0.56 -16.64
CA ASN A 156 -2.32 0.99 -15.25
C ASN A 156 -1.86 -0.14 -14.32
N ILE A 157 -1.68 -1.37 -14.83
CA ILE A 157 -1.27 -2.52 -14.04
C ILE A 157 0.24 -2.74 -14.14
N TYR A 158 0.95 -2.74 -13.00
CA TYR A 158 2.36 -3.12 -12.95
C TYR A 158 2.50 -4.63 -13.08
N LYS A 159 3.05 -5.12 -14.21
CA LYS A 159 3.07 -6.57 -14.52
C LYS A 159 4.37 -7.30 -14.15
N ASN A 160 5.43 -6.58 -13.78
CA ASN A 160 6.70 -7.22 -13.45
C ASN A 160 6.58 -8.07 -12.18
N ASP A 161 7.19 -9.25 -12.23
CA ASP A 161 7.26 -10.21 -11.12
C ASP A 161 8.71 -10.68 -10.92
N PRO A 162 9.62 -9.78 -10.51
CA PRO A 162 11.05 -10.08 -10.41
C PRO A 162 11.38 -11.11 -9.33
N PHE A 163 10.45 -11.37 -8.41
CA PHE A 163 10.65 -12.25 -7.25
C PHE A 163 9.76 -13.51 -7.28
N GLY A 164 8.91 -13.68 -8.29
CA GLY A 164 8.08 -14.88 -8.50
C GLY A 164 6.83 -14.96 -7.62
N TYR A 165 6.38 -13.86 -7.03
CA TYR A 165 5.19 -13.84 -6.16
C TYR A 165 3.87 -14.09 -6.89
N GLY A 166 3.79 -13.82 -8.19
CA GLY A 166 2.62 -14.11 -9.01
C GLY A 166 2.26 -15.61 -9.10
N ARG A 167 3.22 -16.49 -8.79
CA ARG A 167 2.99 -17.94 -8.72
C ARG A 167 2.60 -18.41 -7.31
N MET A 168 2.81 -17.56 -6.30
CA MET A 168 2.51 -17.89 -4.89
C MET A 168 1.07 -17.53 -4.49
N PHE A 169 0.49 -16.53 -5.14
CA PHE A 169 -0.81 -15.95 -4.88
C PHE A 169 -1.67 -16.00 -6.15
#